data_7d81f9f29e4a1575bf820c3489dda5bc
#
_entry.id   7d81f9f29e4a1575bf820c3489dda5bc
#
_cell.length_a   1.000
_cell.length_b   1.000
_cell.length_c   1.000
_cell.angle_alpha   90.00
_cell.angle_beta   90.00
_cell.angle_gamma   90.00
#
_symmetry.space_group_name_H-M   'P 1'
#
loop_
_entity.id
_entity.type
_entity.pdbx_description
1 polymer ?
#
loop_
_entity_poly.entity_id
_entity_poly.type
_entity_poly.pdbx_seq_one_letter_code
_entity_poly.pdbx_strand_id
1 'polypeptide(L)'
;KVENSVGKGHNPEAFRLDDGRVVVYVIDGYYIADSEDSHVWTYGKLQFDARDRRIIEGLSNLTFARRPDGSYLMVCRGGGVWVSRDGLAPYCQLTHERIYPAVEGRFEDPVVWRDSLQYHLIVNDWLGRIAFYQRSKDGLHWVTEQGEAYMPGVARHADGEVEHWFKYERLKIRQDEQGRAVQANFAVIDTIKWEDLPGDRHSSKNIAIPLNKGLLLEVLGEEPITAATKRIELRIRGEKDFNPMAELDIESLRFGSYEEVNYGRGCKPLRTRVEGDDLIVTFKGKGSGITPDEWAPKLIGRTKQGEMVFGYASLPYVDYRPAMLSARRRWY
;
A
#
# COMPACT_ATOMS: atom_id res chain seq x y z
N LYS A 1 24.90 -14.54 14.84
CA LYS A 1 24.53 -15.96 14.73
C LYS A 1 23.38 -16.17 15.69
N VAL A 2 22.16 -16.31 15.17
CA VAL A 2 20.99 -16.62 15.99
C VAL A 2 21.10 -18.09 16.35
N GLU A 3 21.34 -18.40 17.63
CA GLU A 3 21.67 -19.76 18.08
C GLU A 3 20.52 -20.77 17.91
N ASN A 4 19.30 -20.31 17.69
CA ASN A 4 18.11 -21.12 17.51
C ASN A 4 17.40 -20.92 16.17
N SER A 5 18.08 -20.43 15.15
CA SER A 5 17.49 -20.35 13.82
C SER A 5 17.26 -21.75 13.28
N VAL A 6 16.07 -22.24 13.42
CA VAL A 6 15.64 -23.48 12.76
C VAL A 6 15.42 -23.13 11.29
N GLY A 7 16.49 -23.19 10.52
CA GLY A 7 16.66 -22.68 9.17
C GLY A 7 15.70 -23.17 8.08
N LYS A 8 14.39 -23.11 8.29
CA LYS A 8 13.38 -23.45 7.30
C LYS A 8 12.45 -22.29 6.93
N GLY A 9 12.81 -21.05 7.24
CA GLY A 9 11.95 -19.91 6.92
C GLY A 9 12.28 -19.28 5.58
N HIS A 10 11.36 -19.34 4.63
CA HIS A 10 11.39 -18.51 3.42
C HIS A 10 10.48 -17.31 3.59
N ASN A 11 10.73 -16.27 2.79
CA ASN A 11 9.82 -15.15 2.61
C ASN A 11 9.48 -14.44 3.91
N PRO A 12 10.48 -13.98 4.67
CA PRO A 12 10.25 -13.36 5.95
C PRO A 12 9.49 -12.05 5.83
N GLU A 13 8.61 -11.80 6.78
CA GLU A 13 7.95 -10.53 7.03
C GLU A 13 8.08 -10.19 8.50
N ALA A 14 8.63 -9.04 8.82
CA ALA A 14 8.88 -8.62 10.18
C ALA A 14 8.09 -7.37 10.54
N PHE A 15 7.54 -7.33 11.75
CA PHE A 15 6.94 -6.13 12.30
C PHE A 15 6.99 -6.14 13.83
N ARG A 16 6.76 -4.95 14.43
CA ARG A 16 6.67 -4.79 15.88
C ARG A 16 5.20 -4.86 16.30
N LEU A 17 4.93 -5.64 17.34
CA LEU A 17 3.65 -5.66 18.03
C LEU A 17 3.49 -4.45 18.95
N ASP A 18 2.25 -4.18 19.36
CA ASP A 18 1.93 -3.04 20.24
C ASP A 18 2.60 -3.09 21.60
N ASP A 19 2.86 -4.30 22.10
CA ASP A 19 3.53 -4.54 23.37
C ASP A 19 5.07 -4.43 23.28
N GLY A 20 5.60 -4.08 22.11
CA GLY A 20 7.02 -3.88 21.85
C GLY A 20 7.77 -5.12 21.39
N ARG A 21 7.14 -6.30 21.41
CA ARG A 21 7.73 -7.52 20.87
C ARG A 21 7.91 -7.44 19.37
N VAL A 22 8.91 -8.13 18.85
CA VAL A 22 9.17 -8.22 17.42
C VAL A 22 8.81 -9.62 16.92
N VAL A 23 8.06 -9.68 15.85
CA VAL A 23 7.70 -10.94 15.19
C VAL A 23 8.25 -10.98 13.78
N VAL A 24 8.79 -12.14 13.40
CA VAL A 24 9.23 -12.44 12.02
C VAL A 24 8.45 -13.64 11.54
N TYR A 25 7.50 -13.40 10.66
CA TYR A 25 6.75 -14.46 10.00
C TYR A 25 7.57 -15.12 8.91
N VAL A 26 7.36 -16.42 8.76
CA VAL A 26 7.92 -17.27 7.72
C VAL A 26 6.82 -18.18 7.17
N ILE A 27 7.13 -19.05 6.20
CA ILE A 27 6.10 -19.89 5.54
C ILE A 27 5.24 -20.68 6.52
N ASP A 28 5.85 -21.32 7.51
CA ASP A 28 5.16 -22.30 8.37
C ASP A 28 4.90 -21.79 9.79
N GLY A 29 5.36 -20.60 10.11
CA GLY A 29 5.26 -20.09 11.46
C GLY A 29 5.84 -18.71 11.64
N TYR A 30 6.24 -18.39 12.85
CA TYR A 30 6.86 -17.12 13.18
C TYR A 30 7.91 -17.31 14.27
N TYR A 31 8.86 -16.40 14.28
CA TYR A 31 9.78 -16.20 15.38
C TYR A 31 9.39 -14.94 16.13
N ILE A 32 9.39 -14.97 17.43
CA ILE A 32 9.07 -13.83 18.29
C ILE A 32 10.18 -13.59 19.29
N ALA A 33 10.51 -12.33 19.49
CA ALA A 33 11.46 -11.85 20.49
C ALA A 33 10.82 -10.74 21.32
N ASP A 34 11.25 -10.62 22.59
CA ASP A 34 10.69 -9.65 23.54
C ASP A 34 11.01 -8.20 23.18
N SER A 35 12.09 -7.97 22.41
CA SER A 35 12.50 -6.65 21.93
C SER A 35 13.37 -6.75 20.67
N GLU A 36 13.63 -5.62 20.02
CA GLU A 36 14.54 -5.55 18.85
C GLU A 36 15.98 -5.96 19.20
N ASP A 37 16.42 -5.70 20.43
CA ASP A 37 17.76 -6.02 20.89
C ASP A 37 17.90 -7.46 21.43
N SER A 38 16.80 -8.21 21.44
CA SER A 38 16.81 -9.57 21.95
C SER A 38 17.57 -10.50 21.02
N HIS A 39 18.45 -11.32 21.59
CA HIS A 39 19.13 -12.42 20.91
C HIS A 39 18.39 -13.75 21.04
N VAL A 40 17.31 -13.78 21.79
CA VAL A 40 16.50 -14.97 22.06
C VAL A 40 15.21 -14.90 21.27
N TRP A 41 14.98 -15.89 20.43
CA TRP A 41 13.79 -16.01 19.60
C TRP A 41 13.05 -17.29 19.91
N THR A 42 11.74 -17.19 20.11
CA THR A 42 10.86 -18.34 20.30
C THR A 42 10.08 -18.60 19.01
N TYR A 43 10.03 -19.85 18.59
CA TYR A 43 9.26 -20.27 17.43
C TYR A 43 7.81 -20.53 17.82
N GLY A 44 6.87 -20.01 17.03
CA GLY A 44 5.43 -20.28 17.10
C GLY A 44 4.93 -20.80 15.76
N LYS A 45 4.00 -21.75 15.79
CA LYS A 45 3.37 -22.26 14.58
C LYS A 45 2.19 -21.36 14.20
N LEU A 46 2.08 -21.03 12.91
CA LEU A 46 0.91 -20.33 12.37
C LEU A 46 -0.33 -21.22 12.51
N GLN A 47 -1.41 -20.60 12.97
CA GLN A 47 -2.72 -21.24 13.08
C GLN A 47 -3.72 -20.45 12.24
N PHE A 48 -4.43 -21.17 11.39
CA PHE A 48 -5.43 -20.62 10.48
C PHE A 48 -6.79 -21.20 10.79
N ASP A 49 -7.80 -20.36 10.87
CA ASP A 49 -9.20 -20.73 11.05
C ASP A 49 -10.02 -20.26 9.84
N ALA A 50 -10.45 -21.18 9.02
CA ALA A 50 -11.28 -20.92 7.85
C ALA A 50 -12.78 -20.94 8.14
N ARG A 51 -13.21 -21.44 9.31
CA ARG A 51 -14.62 -21.51 9.74
C ARG A 51 -15.53 -22.04 8.64
N ASP A 52 -15.42 -23.28 8.30
CA ASP A 52 -16.22 -23.95 7.26
C ASP A 52 -16.05 -23.40 5.84
N ARG A 53 -15.19 -22.42 5.64
CA ARG A 53 -14.83 -21.95 4.30
C ARG A 53 -13.70 -22.81 3.73
N ARG A 54 -13.67 -22.89 2.41
CA ARG A 54 -12.48 -23.41 1.74
C ARG A 54 -11.30 -22.47 2.03
N ILE A 55 -10.21 -23.01 2.52
CA ILE A 55 -8.96 -22.26 2.69
C ILE A 55 -8.45 -21.85 1.31
N ILE A 56 -8.15 -20.56 1.16
CA ILE A 56 -7.46 -20.05 -0.01
C ILE A 56 -6.01 -20.51 0.08
N GLU A 57 -5.61 -21.35 -0.83
CA GLU A 57 -4.25 -21.93 -0.89
C GLU A 57 -3.18 -20.87 -1.11
N GLY A 58 -1.91 -21.24 -0.88
CA GLY A 58 -0.78 -20.33 -1.06
C GLY A 58 -0.52 -19.45 0.17
N LEU A 59 -0.51 -20.07 1.35
CA LEU A 59 -0.18 -19.44 2.63
C LEU A 59 1.33 -19.21 2.76
N SER A 60 1.90 -18.47 1.81
CA SER A 60 3.28 -18.01 1.79
C SER A 60 3.34 -16.54 1.37
N ASN A 61 4.50 -15.94 1.41
CA ASN A 61 4.71 -14.53 1.09
C ASN A 61 3.68 -13.65 1.82
N LEU A 62 3.63 -13.84 3.13
CA LEU A 62 2.69 -13.14 4.00
C LEU A 62 3.06 -11.67 4.08
N THR A 63 2.04 -10.82 4.13
CA THR A 63 2.21 -9.39 4.37
C THR A 63 1.12 -8.90 5.30
N PHE A 64 1.42 -7.89 6.11
CA PHE A 64 0.57 -7.48 7.21
C PHE A 64 0.36 -5.98 7.22
N ALA A 65 -0.85 -5.56 7.61
CA ALA A 65 -1.16 -4.18 7.92
C ALA A 65 -1.91 -4.12 9.25
N ARG A 66 -1.56 -3.14 10.09
CA ARG A 66 -2.31 -2.88 11.30
C ARG A 66 -3.64 -2.21 10.97
N ARG A 67 -4.71 -2.68 11.59
CA ARG A 67 -6.05 -2.12 11.46
C ARG A 67 -6.28 -1.03 12.51
N PRO A 68 -7.21 -0.07 12.29
CA PRO A 68 -7.52 0.98 13.26
C PRO A 68 -8.06 0.48 14.60
N ASP A 69 -8.60 -0.75 14.65
CA ASP A 69 -9.07 -1.38 15.89
C ASP A 69 -7.95 -2.10 16.67
N GLY A 70 -6.70 -1.98 16.20
CA GLY A 70 -5.52 -2.62 16.80
C GLY A 70 -5.31 -4.07 16.35
N SER A 71 -6.25 -4.68 15.63
CA SER A 71 -6.07 -6.00 15.02
C SER A 71 -5.16 -5.93 13.79
N TYR A 72 -4.78 -7.10 13.27
CA TYR A 72 -3.86 -7.23 12.15
C TYR A 72 -4.54 -7.90 10.95
N LEU A 73 -4.47 -7.25 9.81
CA LEU A 73 -4.86 -7.80 8.53
C LEU A 73 -3.65 -8.47 7.89
N MET A 74 -3.82 -9.65 7.35
CA MET A 74 -2.81 -10.38 6.60
C MET A 74 -3.33 -10.69 5.19
N VAL A 75 -2.48 -10.52 4.20
CA VAL A 75 -2.68 -11.01 2.83
C VAL A 75 -1.61 -12.04 2.53
N CYS A 76 -1.96 -13.10 1.82
CA CYS A 76 -1.03 -14.16 1.43
C CYS A 76 -0.91 -14.25 -0.10
N ARG A 77 0.11 -14.97 -0.57
CA ARG A 77 0.33 -15.24 -2.01
C ARG A 77 -0.91 -15.72 -2.74
N GLY A 78 -1.75 -16.51 -2.09
CA GLY A 78 -3.00 -16.99 -2.65
C GLY A 78 -4.08 -15.92 -2.83
N GLY A 79 -3.89 -14.71 -2.31
CA GLY A 79 -4.86 -13.61 -2.39
C GLY A 79 -5.99 -13.71 -1.35
N GLY A 80 -5.85 -14.55 -0.35
CA GLY A 80 -6.77 -14.57 0.80
C GLY A 80 -6.48 -13.44 1.76
N VAL A 81 -7.54 -12.91 2.38
CA VAL A 81 -7.45 -11.94 3.48
C VAL A 81 -7.81 -12.61 4.79
N TRP A 82 -6.96 -12.40 5.78
CA TRP A 82 -7.03 -12.99 7.10
C TRP A 82 -6.90 -11.90 8.16
N VAL A 83 -7.48 -12.13 9.33
CA VAL A 83 -7.36 -11.19 10.46
C VAL A 83 -7.01 -11.95 11.74
N SER A 84 -6.08 -11.39 12.49
CA SER A 84 -5.75 -11.79 13.86
C SER A 84 -5.94 -10.62 14.81
N ARG A 85 -6.39 -10.91 16.04
CA ARG A 85 -6.59 -9.88 17.06
C ARG A 85 -5.27 -9.26 17.53
N ASP A 86 -4.26 -10.07 17.71
CA ASP A 86 -2.99 -9.71 18.35
C ASP A 86 -1.77 -9.81 17.40
N GLY A 87 -2.00 -10.18 16.15
CA GLY A 87 -0.93 -10.35 15.16
C GLY A 87 -0.17 -11.67 15.28
N LEU A 88 -0.58 -12.61 16.13
CA LEU A 88 0.13 -13.87 16.32
C LEU A 88 -0.68 -15.08 15.81
N ALA A 89 -1.77 -15.45 16.47
CA ALA A 89 -2.63 -16.57 16.09
C ALA A 89 -3.88 -16.63 16.97
N PRO A 90 -5.00 -17.22 16.50
CA PRO A 90 -5.20 -17.68 15.12
C PRO A 90 -5.49 -16.55 14.14
N TYR A 91 -5.20 -16.77 12.87
CA TYR A 91 -5.65 -15.93 11.77
C TYR A 91 -6.95 -16.48 11.19
N CYS A 92 -8.00 -15.67 11.19
CA CYS A 92 -9.32 -16.05 10.66
C CYS A 92 -9.47 -15.55 9.22
N GLN A 93 -9.80 -16.43 8.28
CA GLN A 93 -10.05 -16.08 6.88
C GLN A 93 -11.35 -15.27 6.77
N LEU A 94 -11.29 -14.13 6.10
CA LEU A 94 -12.43 -13.23 5.89
C LEU A 94 -13.01 -13.30 4.47
N THR A 95 -12.17 -13.51 3.45
CA THR A 95 -12.61 -13.56 2.06
C THR A 95 -12.89 -14.99 1.61
N HIS A 96 -13.85 -15.14 0.70
CA HIS A 96 -14.16 -16.43 0.05
C HIS A 96 -13.35 -16.62 -1.23
N GLU A 97 -12.98 -15.51 -1.88
CA GLU A 97 -12.28 -15.44 -3.15
C GLU A 97 -10.99 -14.66 -3.02
N ARG A 98 -10.15 -14.81 -4.02
CA ARG A 98 -8.91 -14.05 -4.14
C ARG A 98 -9.22 -12.59 -4.41
N ILE A 99 -8.48 -11.70 -3.74
CA ILE A 99 -8.64 -10.24 -3.91
C ILE A 99 -7.83 -9.66 -5.07
N TYR A 100 -6.99 -10.46 -5.71
CA TYR A 100 -6.11 -10.01 -6.80
C TYR A 100 -6.88 -9.66 -8.06
N PRO A 101 -6.27 -8.86 -8.98
CA PRO A 101 -6.92 -8.48 -10.22
C PRO A 101 -7.46 -9.68 -10.99
N ALA A 102 -8.63 -9.52 -11.62
CA ALA A 102 -9.29 -10.55 -12.44
C ALA A 102 -8.63 -10.66 -13.83
N VAL A 103 -7.32 -10.83 -13.85
CA VAL A 103 -6.52 -11.05 -15.07
C VAL A 103 -5.76 -12.37 -14.95
N GLU A 104 -5.38 -12.92 -16.08
CA GLU A 104 -4.50 -14.08 -16.10
C GLU A 104 -3.11 -13.67 -15.60
N GLY A 105 -2.57 -14.40 -14.62
CA GLY A 105 -1.27 -14.11 -14.04
C GLY A 105 -0.89 -15.10 -12.94
N ARG A 106 0.38 -15.08 -12.56
CA ARG A 106 0.90 -15.81 -11.40
C ARG A 106 1.29 -14.82 -10.31
N PHE A 107 0.35 -14.51 -9.45
CA PHE A 107 0.54 -13.55 -8.38
C PHE A 107 1.43 -14.07 -7.28
N GLU A 108 2.37 -13.22 -6.86
CA GLU A 108 3.34 -13.49 -5.80
C GLU A 108 3.74 -12.19 -5.10
N ASP A 109 4.42 -12.29 -3.96
CA ASP A 109 4.98 -11.17 -3.23
C ASP A 109 4.03 -9.98 -2.99
N PRO A 110 2.83 -10.21 -2.45
CA PRO A 110 1.97 -9.10 -2.08
C PRO A 110 2.67 -8.25 -1.01
N VAL A 111 2.42 -6.95 -1.05
CA VAL A 111 2.74 -6.03 0.04
C VAL A 111 1.53 -5.17 0.33
N VAL A 112 1.05 -5.24 1.58
CA VAL A 112 -0.07 -4.44 2.08
C VAL A 112 0.43 -3.43 3.10
N TRP A 113 -0.08 -2.22 3.00
CA TRP A 113 0.10 -1.20 4.04
C TRP A 113 -1.19 -0.38 4.19
N ARG A 114 -1.25 0.45 5.21
CA ARG A 114 -2.39 1.31 5.47
C ARG A 114 -1.94 2.71 5.85
N ASP A 115 -2.57 3.72 5.24
CA ASP A 115 -2.52 5.11 5.67
C ASP A 115 -3.77 5.48 6.51
N SER A 116 -4.01 6.76 6.73
CA SER A 116 -5.16 7.24 7.49
C SER A 116 -6.51 6.99 6.80
N LEU A 117 -6.53 6.80 5.49
CA LEU A 117 -7.74 6.69 4.68
C LEU A 117 -8.08 5.28 4.24
N GLN A 118 -7.04 4.48 3.89
CA GLN A 118 -7.26 3.24 3.16
C GLN A 118 -6.10 2.27 3.30
N TYR A 119 -6.37 1.04 2.88
CA TYR A 119 -5.34 0.05 2.60
C TYR A 119 -4.86 0.17 1.17
N HIS A 120 -3.60 -0.10 0.98
CA HIS A 120 -2.93 -0.20 -0.29
C HIS A 120 -2.35 -1.60 -0.42
N LEU A 121 -2.36 -2.14 -1.62
CA LEU A 121 -1.78 -3.45 -1.92
C LEU A 121 -1.07 -3.36 -3.27
N ILE A 122 0.15 -3.82 -3.30
CA ILE A 122 0.85 -4.12 -4.55
C ILE A 122 1.07 -5.63 -4.60
N VAL A 123 0.76 -6.25 -5.73
CA VAL A 123 1.02 -7.65 -5.98
C VAL A 123 1.77 -7.84 -7.29
N ASN A 124 2.81 -8.66 -7.25
CA ASN A 124 3.63 -8.98 -8.41
C ASN A 124 3.00 -10.11 -9.23
N ASP A 125 2.93 -9.95 -10.54
CA ASP A 125 2.78 -11.05 -11.49
C ASP A 125 4.17 -11.45 -11.98
N TRP A 126 4.72 -12.52 -11.42
CA TRP A 126 6.09 -12.88 -11.69
C TRP A 126 6.33 -13.44 -13.09
N LEU A 127 5.30 -13.93 -13.80
CA LEU A 127 5.42 -14.32 -15.21
C LEU A 127 5.55 -13.09 -16.12
N GLY A 128 4.65 -12.13 -15.94
CA GLY A 128 4.67 -10.87 -16.67
C GLY A 128 5.78 -9.93 -16.21
N ARG A 129 6.36 -10.15 -15.04
CA ARG A 129 7.33 -9.28 -14.37
C ARG A 129 6.82 -7.87 -14.14
N ILE A 130 5.52 -7.74 -13.95
CA ILE A 130 4.82 -6.49 -13.67
C ILE A 130 4.13 -6.59 -12.30
N ALA A 131 3.70 -5.47 -11.77
CA ALA A 131 2.91 -5.47 -10.55
C ALA A 131 1.66 -4.61 -10.70
N PHE A 132 0.61 -5.01 -9.99
CA PHE A 132 -0.66 -4.30 -9.94
C PHE A 132 -0.81 -3.57 -8.61
N TYR A 133 -1.37 -2.37 -8.67
CA TYR A 133 -1.73 -1.61 -7.49
C TYR A 133 -3.23 -1.68 -7.24
N GLN A 134 -3.57 -1.97 -6.00
CA GLN A 134 -4.94 -2.02 -5.51
C GLN A 134 -5.09 -1.19 -4.24
N ARG A 135 -6.30 -0.72 -4.00
CA ARG A 135 -6.65 -0.01 -2.76
C ARG A 135 -7.99 -0.49 -2.22
N SER A 136 -8.19 -0.34 -0.92
CA SER A 136 -9.40 -0.76 -0.23
C SER A 136 -9.67 0.13 0.99
N LYS A 137 -10.92 0.52 1.20
CA LYS A 137 -11.32 1.24 2.41
C LYS A 137 -11.30 0.34 3.65
N ASP A 138 -11.70 -0.89 3.51
CA ASP A 138 -11.96 -1.83 4.61
C ASP A 138 -10.98 -3.01 4.70
N GLY A 139 -10.13 -3.19 3.68
CA GLY A 139 -9.21 -4.32 3.56
C GLY A 139 -9.84 -5.59 2.99
N LEU A 140 -11.10 -5.55 2.60
CA LEU A 140 -11.87 -6.70 2.08
C LEU A 140 -12.31 -6.51 0.63
N HIS A 141 -12.77 -5.32 0.30
CA HIS A 141 -13.22 -4.94 -1.04
C HIS A 141 -12.12 -4.11 -1.70
N TRP A 142 -11.54 -4.65 -2.75
CA TRP A 142 -10.37 -4.08 -3.40
C TRP A 142 -10.69 -3.58 -4.80
N VAL A 143 -10.16 -2.40 -5.10
CA VAL A 143 -10.23 -1.78 -6.43
C VAL A 143 -8.83 -1.77 -7.02
N THR A 144 -8.68 -2.28 -8.23
CA THR A 144 -7.42 -2.22 -8.99
C THR A 144 -7.38 -0.90 -9.77
N GLU A 145 -6.37 -0.08 -9.53
CA GLU A 145 -6.12 1.09 -10.38
C GLU A 145 -5.46 0.66 -11.69
N GLN A 146 -5.70 1.43 -12.74
CA GLN A 146 -5.17 1.14 -14.07
C GLN A 146 -3.66 1.40 -14.13
N GLY A 147 -2.98 0.61 -14.96
CA GLY A 147 -1.55 0.65 -15.16
C GLY A 147 -0.79 -0.28 -14.23
N GLU A 148 0.49 -0.40 -14.49
CA GLU A 148 1.41 -1.20 -13.70
C GLU A 148 1.96 -0.37 -12.54
N ALA A 149 2.00 -0.96 -11.34
CA ALA A 149 2.64 -0.34 -10.17
C ALA A 149 4.16 -0.24 -10.36
N TYR A 150 4.74 -1.25 -10.96
CA TYR A 150 6.12 -1.28 -11.47
C TYR A 150 6.27 -2.36 -12.54
N MET A 151 7.33 -2.24 -13.33
CA MET A 151 7.70 -3.16 -14.39
C MET A 151 9.23 -3.27 -14.47
N PRO A 152 9.77 -4.28 -15.17
CA PRO A 152 11.21 -4.36 -15.43
C PRO A 152 11.68 -3.10 -16.16
N GLY A 153 12.88 -2.70 -15.89
CA GLY A 153 13.43 -1.54 -16.56
C GLY A 153 14.75 -1.05 -16.01
N VAL A 154 15.11 0.11 -16.46
CA VAL A 154 16.37 0.76 -16.09
C VAL A 154 16.22 1.48 -14.78
N ALA A 155 17.03 1.12 -13.79
CA ALA A 155 17.21 1.87 -12.56
C ALA A 155 18.38 2.84 -12.70
N ARG A 156 18.13 4.11 -12.38
CA ARG A 156 19.19 5.13 -12.27
C ARG A 156 19.52 5.31 -10.79
N HIS A 157 20.75 5.03 -10.42
CA HIS A 157 21.26 5.22 -9.07
C HIS A 157 21.61 6.67 -8.77
N ALA A 158 21.77 7.00 -7.48
CA ALA A 158 22.07 8.38 -7.04
C ALA A 158 23.42 8.91 -7.55
N ASP A 159 24.38 8.03 -7.79
CA ASP A 159 25.68 8.34 -8.38
C ASP A 159 25.69 8.47 -9.90
N GLY A 160 24.51 8.26 -10.52
CA GLY A 160 24.31 8.32 -11.97
C GLY A 160 24.54 7.02 -12.70
N GLU A 161 24.97 5.96 -12.02
CA GLU A 161 25.05 4.62 -12.62
C GLU A 161 23.67 4.16 -13.07
N VAL A 162 23.62 3.42 -14.17
CA VAL A 162 22.39 2.92 -14.77
C VAL A 162 22.47 1.42 -14.89
N GLU A 163 21.56 0.70 -14.25
CA GLU A 163 21.45 -0.74 -14.31
C GLU A 163 20.10 -1.17 -14.88
N HIS A 164 20.12 -2.22 -15.69
CA HIS A 164 18.93 -2.83 -16.24
C HIS A 164 18.60 -4.12 -15.48
N TRP A 165 17.58 -4.05 -14.62
CA TRP A 165 17.13 -5.20 -13.86
C TRP A 165 16.11 -6.01 -14.65
N PHE A 166 16.36 -7.30 -14.78
CA PHE A 166 15.43 -8.23 -15.41
C PHE A 166 14.16 -8.40 -14.56
N LYS A 167 14.30 -8.40 -13.21
CA LYS A 167 13.19 -8.66 -12.30
C LYS A 167 13.30 -7.86 -11.01
N TYR A 168 12.13 -7.39 -10.55
CA TYR A 168 11.91 -6.80 -9.25
C TYR A 168 11.03 -7.73 -8.43
N GLU A 169 11.49 -8.16 -7.24
CA GLU A 169 10.76 -9.06 -6.34
C GLU A 169 10.81 -8.53 -4.90
N ARG A 170 10.02 -9.16 -4.05
CA ARG A 170 10.09 -8.95 -2.59
C ARG A 170 9.95 -7.48 -2.18
N LEU A 171 9.07 -6.75 -2.84
CA LEU A 171 8.78 -5.38 -2.45
C LEU A 171 8.49 -5.29 -0.95
N LYS A 172 9.11 -4.30 -0.30
CA LYS A 172 8.80 -3.85 1.05
C LYS A 172 8.65 -2.34 1.05
N ILE A 173 7.59 -1.85 1.67
CA ILE A 173 7.29 -0.42 1.77
C ILE A 173 7.73 0.07 3.15
N ARG A 174 8.48 1.17 3.16
CA ARG A 174 8.68 1.97 4.36
C ARG A 174 7.64 3.09 4.37
N GLN A 175 7.00 3.26 5.51
CA GLN A 175 5.99 4.28 5.74
C GLN A 175 6.54 5.41 6.62
N ASP A 176 5.97 6.60 6.47
CA ASP A 176 6.16 7.71 7.42
C ASP A 176 5.16 7.60 8.60
N GLU A 177 5.18 8.60 9.47
CA GLU A 177 4.32 8.67 10.66
C GLU A 177 2.81 8.79 10.30
N GLN A 178 2.47 9.25 9.11
CA GLN A 178 1.12 9.32 8.58
C GLN A 178 0.69 8.04 7.84
N GLY A 179 1.58 7.05 7.75
CA GLY A 179 1.33 5.80 7.07
C GLY A 179 1.52 5.86 5.55
N ARG A 180 2.03 6.97 5.00
CA ARG A 180 2.29 7.10 3.57
C ARG A 180 3.54 6.33 3.17
N ALA A 181 3.51 5.72 1.99
CA ALA A 181 4.69 5.07 1.41
C ALA A 181 5.75 6.14 1.03
N VAL A 182 6.96 6.02 1.57
CA VAL A 182 8.08 6.95 1.32
C VAL A 182 9.30 6.29 0.71
N GLN A 183 9.36 4.96 0.73
CA GLN A 183 10.44 4.20 0.12
C GLN A 183 9.97 2.80 -0.24
N ALA A 184 10.37 2.34 -1.42
CA ALA A 184 10.22 0.97 -1.89
C ALA A 184 11.56 0.25 -1.83
N ASN A 185 11.61 -0.94 -1.25
CA ASN A 185 12.79 -1.79 -1.20
C ASN A 185 12.51 -3.05 -1.99
N PHE A 186 13.41 -3.41 -2.89
CA PHE A 186 13.28 -4.56 -3.76
C PHE A 186 14.48 -5.49 -3.65
N ALA A 187 14.23 -6.78 -3.83
CA ALA A 187 15.25 -7.70 -4.32
C ALA A 187 15.20 -7.66 -5.86
N VAL A 188 16.34 -7.43 -6.50
CA VAL A 188 16.46 -7.35 -7.95
C VAL A 188 17.48 -8.34 -8.46
N ILE A 189 17.31 -8.77 -9.71
CA ILE A 189 18.22 -9.66 -10.40
C ILE A 189 18.29 -9.27 -11.88
N ASP A 190 19.47 -9.38 -12.49
CA ASP A 190 19.71 -9.00 -13.89
C ASP A 190 19.41 -10.11 -14.90
N THR A 191 19.11 -11.33 -14.43
CA THR A 191 18.74 -12.47 -15.26
C THR A 191 17.63 -13.31 -14.64
N ILE A 192 17.26 -14.38 -15.32
CA ILE A 192 16.34 -15.41 -14.83
C ILE A 192 16.97 -16.18 -13.66
N LYS A 193 16.20 -16.42 -12.60
CA LYS A 193 16.67 -16.98 -11.32
C LYS A 193 17.49 -18.28 -11.43
N TRP A 194 17.13 -19.16 -12.37
CA TRP A 194 17.84 -20.44 -12.57
C TRP A 194 19.04 -20.34 -13.50
N GLU A 195 19.31 -19.17 -14.06
CA GLU A 195 20.53 -18.86 -14.80
C GLU A 195 21.59 -18.19 -13.93
N ASP A 196 21.23 -17.81 -12.70
CA ASP A 196 22.15 -17.26 -11.68
C ASP A 196 22.87 -18.43 -10.98
N LEU A 197 23.88 -18.96 -11.64
CA LEU A 197 24.67 -20.12 -11.17
C LEU A 197 25.93 -19.67 -10.45
N PRO A 198 26.47 -20.49 -9.52
CA PRO A 198 27.75 -20.19 -8.86
C PRO A 198 28.89 -19.99 -9.87
N GLY A 199 29.51 -18.83 -9.81
CA GLY A 199 30.59 -18.44 -10.73
C GLY A 199 30.18 -17.65 -11.94
N ASP A 200 28.87 -17.38 -12.12
CA ASP A 200 28.34 -16.50 -13.14
C ASP A 200 28.71 -15.04 -12.89
N ARG A 201 28.50 -14.24 -13.94
CA ARG A 201 28.63 -12.77 -13.87
C ARG A 201 27.31 -12.07 -13.56
N HIS A 202 26.25 -12.83 -13.29
CA HIS A 202 24.95 -12.29 -12.92
C HIS A 202 24.98 -11.68 -11.52
N SER A 203 24.11 -10.68 -11.32
CA SER A 203 24.07 -9.91 -10.10
C SER A 203 22.64 -9.89 -9.54
N SER A 204 22.53 -10.15 -8.23
CA SER A 204 21.34 -9.89 -7.47
C SER A 204 21.65 -8.92 -6.33
N LYS A 205 20.77 -7.97 -6.09
CA LYS A 205 20.97 -6.92 -5.07
C LYS A 205 19.66 -6.60 -4.35
N ASN A 206 19.79 -5.96 -3.20
CA ASN A 206 18.70 -5.21 -2.61
C ASN A 206 18.89 -3.74 -2.97
N ILE A 207 17.84 -3.13 -3.51
CA ILE A 207 17.82 -1.70 -3.84
C ILE A 207 16.70 -0.99 -3.07
N ALA A 208 16.93 0.28 -2.77
CA ALA A 208 15.96 1.16 -2.13
C ALA A 208 15.67 2.33 -3.06
N ILE A 209 14.38 2.54 -3.34
CA ILE A 209 13.91 3.61 -4.21
C ILE A 209 13.11 4.58 -3.36
N PRO A 210 13.56 5.83 -3.18
CA PRO A 210 12.74 6.88 -2.58
C PRO A 210 11.46 7.08 -3.40
N LEU A 211 10.33 7.21 -2.71
CA LEU A 211 9.04 7.48 -3.34
C LEU A 211 8.62 8.93 -3.07
N ASN A 212 7.94 9.52 -4.04
CA ASN A 212 7.22 10.76 -3.79
C ASN A 212 6.14 10.49 -2.76
N LYS A 213 6.24 11.11 -1.59
CA LYS A 213 5.21 10.93 -0.56
C LYS A 213 3.90 11.57 -1.02
N GLY A 214 2.79 10.89 -0.76
CA GLY A 214 1.47 11.41 -1.07
C GLY A 214 1.16 12.70 -0.30
N LEU A 215 0.49 13.65 -0.93
CA LEU A 215 0.02 14.87 -0.28
C LEU A 215 -1.08 14.56 0.73
N LEU A 216 -1.13 15.29 1.84
CA LEU A 216 -2.22 15.23 2.81
C LEU A 216 -3.36 16.11 2.31
N LEU A 217 -4.49 15.50 1.98
CA LEU A 217 -5.60 16.12 1.29
C LEU A 217 -6.91 15.94 2.05
N GLU A 218 -7.75 16.98 2.03
CA GLU A 218 -9.07 16.97 2.65
C GLU A 218 -10.05 17.73 1.77
N VAL A 219 -11.16 17.12 1.39
CA VAL A 219 -12.28 17.81 0.75
C VAL A 219 -13.03 18.61 1.82
N LEU A 220 -13.28 19.87 1.53
CA LEU A 220 -14.03 20.75 2.41
C LEU A 220 -15.52 20.78 2.03
N GLY A 221 -16.40 20.93 3.04
CA GLY A 221 -17.84 20.90 2.88
C GLY A 221 -18.47 19.57 3.26
N GLU A 222 -19.65 19.60 3.86
CA GLU A 222 -20.30 18.44 4.46
C GLU A 222 -21.17 17.64 3.46
N GLU A 223 -21.52 18.25 2.33
CA GLU A 223 -22.41 17.64 1.34
C GLU A 223 -21.67 16.67 0.43
N PRO A 224 -22.26 15.49 0.16
CA PRO A 224 -21.70 14.53 -0.77
C PRO A 224 -21.47 15.12 -2.17
N ILE A 225 -20.33 14.81 -2.75
CA ILE A 225 -20.04 15.19 -4.13
C ILE A 225 -20.89 14.33 -5.07
N THR A 226 -21.59 15.02 -5.99
CA THR A 226 -22.44 14.39 -7.00
C THR A 226 -22.16 14.99 -8.38
N ALA A 227 -22.75 14.43 -9.42
CA ALA A 227 -22.68 14.98 -10.78
C ALA A 227 -23.20 16.44 -10.88
N ALA A 228 -24.06 16.87 -9.94
CA ALA A 228 -24.59 18.23 -9.86
C ALA A 228 -23.66 19.21 -9.12
N THR A 229 -22.62 18.72 -8.44
CA THR A 229 -21.69 19.55 -7.68
C THR A 229 -20.94 20.48 -8.61
N LYS A 230 -21.10 21.79 -8.41
CA LYS A 230 -20.51 22.80 -9.30
C LYS A 230 -19.05 23.11 -8.96
N ARG A 231 -18.72 23.04 -7.67
CA ARG A 231 -17.38 23.37 -7.14
C ARG A 231 -17.01 22.40 -6.05
N ILE A 232 -15.73 22.06 -5.98
CA ILE A 232 -15.14 21.23 -4.93
C ILE A 232 -13.98 22.02 -4.33
N GLU A 233 -13.98 22.20 -3.04
CA GLU A 233 -12.86 22.80 -2.32
C GLU A 233 -12.01 21.70 -1.72
N LEU A 234 -10.72 21.73 -2.03
CA LEU A 234 -9.73 20.78 -1.56
C LEU A 234 -8.66 21.52 -0.77
N ARG A 235 -8.45 21.10 0.46
CA ARG A 235 -7.31 21.52 1.27
C ARG A 235 -6.10 20.64 0.93
N ILE A 236 -4.98 21.25 0.63
CA ILE A 236 -3.67 20.63 0.53
C ILE A 236 -2.87 21.14 1.72
N ARG A 237 -2.50 20.24 2.62
CA ARG A 237 -1.81 20.63 3.85
C ARG A 237 -0.35 20.97 3.57
N GLY A 238 0.09 22.07 4.19
CA GLY A 238 1.50 22.38 4.32
C GLY A 238 2.16 21.42 5.32
N GLU A 239 3.43 21.12 5.06
CA GLU A 239 4.28 20.31 5.94
C GLU A 239 5.61 21.02 6.15
N LYS A 240 6.40 20.59 7.14
CA LYS A 240 7.68 21.20 7.47
C LYS A 240 8.64 21.32 6.26
N ASP A 241 8.58 20.34 5.36
CA ASP A 241 9.41 20.18 4.18
C ASP A 241 8.65 20.39 2.87
N PHE A 242 7.41 20.94 2.93
CA PHE A 242 6.57 21.15 1.75
C PHE A 242 5.62 22.34 1.93
N ASN A 243 5.79 23.35 1.07
CA ASN A 243 4.89 24.51 0.99
C ASN A 243 4.08 24.43 -0.31
N PRO A 244 2.77 24.08 -0.23
CA PRO A 244 1.98 23.85 -1.44
C PRO A 244 1.82 25.07 -2.33
N MET A 245 1.77 26.28 -1.78
CA MET A 245 1.68 27.52 -2.58
C MET A 245 2.98 27.86 -3.28
N ALA A 246 4.10 27.60 -2.63
CA ALA A 246 5.42 27.89 -3.21
C ALA A 246 5.81 26.86 -4.27
N GLU A 247 5.46 25.59 -4.07
CA GLU A 247 6.02 24.47 -4.82
C GLU A 247 5.12 23.94 -5.93
N LEU A 248 3.78 23.98 -5.77
CA LEU A 248 2.87 23.39 -6.75
C LEU A 248 2.70 24.24 -8.01
N ASP A 249 2.74 23.60 -9.16
CA ASP A 249 2.19 24.13 -10.41
C ASP A 249 0.66 23.90 -10.40
N ILE A 250 -0.07 24.95 -10.02
CA ILE A 250 -1.52 24.89 -9.82
C ILE A 250 -2.27 24.51 -11.10
N GLU A 251 -1.83 24.98 -12.26
CA GLU A 251 -2.49 24.69 -13.55
C GLU A 251 -2.35 23.21 -13.95
N SER A 252 -1.35 22.52 -13.44
CA SER A 252 -1.13 21.08 -13.67
C SER A 252 -2.09 20.20 -12.89
N LEU A 253 -2.69 20.70 -11.81
CA LEU A 253 -3.50 19.89 -10.89
C LEU A 253 -4.76 19.36 -11.56
N ARG A 254 -5.05 18.07 -11.30
CA ARG A 254 -6.28 17.38 -11.69
C ARG A 254 -6.82 16.63 -10.49
N PHE A 255 -8.13 16.82 -10.21
CA PHE A 255 -8.79 16.20 -9.05
C PHE A 255 -10.04 15.44 -9.48
N GLY A 256 -10.28 14.27 -8.92
CA GLY A 256 -11.46 13.46 -9.24
C GLY A 256 -11.31 12.00 -8.85
N SER A 257 -12.13 11.13 -9.44
CA SER A 257 -11.95 9.69 -9.32
C SER A 257 -10.61 9.28 -9.95
N TYR A 258 -10.03 8.17 -9.48
CA TYR A 258 -8.77 7.66 -10.04
C TYR A 258 -8.90 7.32 -11.54
N GLU A 259 -10.08 6.88 -11.98
CA GLU A 259 -10.37 6.59 -13.39
C GLU A 259 -10.30 7.83 -14.28
N GLU A 260 -10.59 9.00 -13.75
CA GLU A 260 -10.43 10.24 -14.49
C GLU A 260 -8.99 10.76 -14.42
N VAL A 261 -8.42 10.87 -13.23
CA VAL A 261 -7.13 11.55 -13.08
C VAL A 261 -5.94 10.73 -13.58
N ASN A 262 -5.99 9.38 -13.52
CA ASN A 262 -4.93 8.52 -14.05
C ASN A 262 -4.76 8.64 -15.57
N TYR A 263 -5.82 9.08 -16.28
CA TYR A 263 -5.77 9.37 -17.72
C TYR A 263 -5.60 10.88 -18.03
N GLY A 264 -5.16 11.68 -17.04
CA GLY A 264 -4.94 13.12 -17.22
C GLY A 264 -6.21 13.95 -17.31
N ARG A 265 -7.38 13.35 -17.07
CA ARG A 265 -8.69 14.02 -16.97
C ARG A 265 -8.93 14.48 -15.53
N GLY A 266 -10.18 14.78 -15.20
CA GLY A 266 -10.60 15.26 -13.89
C GLY A 266 -10.82 16.76 -13.85
N CYS A 267 -11.17 17.25 -12.68
CA CYS A 267 -11.47 18.65 -12.44
C CYS A 267 -10.23 19.53 -12.54
N LYS A 268 -10.38 20.71 -13.16
CA LYS A 268 -9.33 21.74 -13.21
C LYS A 268 -9.51 22.76 -12.08
N PRO A 269 -8.42 23.34 -11.57
CA PRO A 269 -8.46 24.40 -10.59
C PRO A 269 -9.14 25.65 -11.18
N LEU A 270 -9.85 26.38 -10.33
CA LEU A 270 -10.50 27.67 -10.66
C LEU A 270 -9.86 28.82 -9.92
N ARG A 271 -9.54 28.61 -8.66
CA ARG A 271 -8.93 29.63 -7.80
C ARG A 271 -8.25 28.94 -6.61
N THR A 272 -7.38 29.68 -5.97
CA THR A 272 -6.69 29.27 -4.75
C THR A 272 -6.82 30.32 -3.65
N ARG A 273 -6.71 29.89 -2.39
CA ARG A 273 -6.50 30.76 -1.23
C ARG A 273 -5.59 30.06 -0.23
N VAL A 274 -4.88 30.82 0.55
CA VAL A 274 -3.99 30.32 1.60
C VAL A 274 -4.71 30.41 2.95
N GLU A 275 -4.60 29.37 3.76
CA GLU A 275 -5.07 29.32 5.15
C GLU A 275 -3.96 28.77 6.05
N GLY A 276 -3.22 29.69 6.71
CA GLY A 276 -2.01 29.30 7.45
C GLY A 276 -0.95 28.75 6.47
N ASP A 277 -0.49 27.54 6.73
CA ASP A 277 0.47 26.82 5.86
C ASP A 277 -0.24 26.00 4.77
N ASP A 278 -1.57 25.91 4.80
CA ASP A 278 -2.37 25.12 3.88
C ASP A 278 -2.75 25.93 2.63
N LEU A 279 -2.90 25.22 1.52
CA LEU A 279 -3.45 25.75 0.28
C LEU A 279 -4.85 25.16 0.04
N ILE A 280 -5.83 26.03 -0.10
CA ILE A 280 -7.19 25.65 -0.52
C ILE A 280 -7.33 25.90 -2.03
N VAL A 281 -7.62 24.80 -2.76
CA VAL A 281 -7.85 24.86 -4.21
C VAL A 281 -9.33 24.61 -4.46
N THR A 282 -9.98 25.54 -5.16
CA THR A 282 -11.37 25.34 -5.64
C THR A 282 -11.28 24.75 -7.05
N PHE A 283 -11.86 23.58 -7.24
CA PHE A 283 -11.97 22.91 -8.53
C PHE A 283 -13.36 23.10 -9.14
N LYS A 284 -13.43 23.02 -10.48
CA LYS A 284 -14.68 22.93 -11.19
C LYS A 284 -15.23 21.52 -11.05
N GLY A 285 -16.38 21.31 -10.38
CA GLY A 285 -16.86 19.96 -10.05
C GLY A 285 -17.26 19.10 -11.25
N LYS A 286 -17.59 19.72 -12.39
CA LYS A 286 -17.90 18.97 -13.62
C LYS A 286 -16.67 18.19 -14.11
N GLY A 287 -16.83 16.88 -14.31
CA GLY A 287 -15.78 15.99 -14.79
C GLY A 287 -14.93 15.36 -13.67
N SER A 288 -15.41 15.44 -12.42
CA SER A 288 -14.73 14.78 -11.29
C SER A 288 -14.76 13.24 -11.39
N GLY A 289 -15.80 12.66 -12.01
CA GLY A 289 -16.03 11.23 -11.99
C GLY A 289 -16.32 10.63 -10.62
N ILE A 290 -16.40 11.47 -9.58
CA ILE A 290 -16.64 11.01 -8.21
C ILE A 290 -18.07 10.49 -8.10
N THR A 291 -18.20 9.24 -7.66
CA THR A 291 -19.48 8.56 -7.40
C THR A 291 -19.72 8.44 -5.90
N PRO A 292 -20.93 8.05 -5.46
CA PRO A 292 -21.20 7.80 -4.05
C PRO A 292 -20.35 6.71 -3.41
N ASP A 293 -19.81 5.80 -4.22
CA ASP A 293 -18.95 4.70 -3.76
C ASP A 293 -17.48 5.11 -3.63
N GLU A 294 -17.10 6.29 -4.14
CA GLU A 294 -15.76 6.82 -3.97
C GLU A 294 -15.53 7.22 -2.51
N TRP A 295 -14.46 6.70 -1.91
CA TRP A 295 -14.11 7.02 -0.53
C TRP A 295 -12.86 7.90 -0.41
N ALA A 296 -12.01 7.93 -1.43
CA ALA A 296 -10.76 8.69 -1.43
C ALA A 296 -10.41 9.13 -2.85
N PRO A 297 -11.04 10.23 -3.34
CA PRO A 297 -10.73 10.79 -4.65
C PRO A 297 -9.28 11.25 -4.72
N LYS A 298 -8.74 11.22 -5.92
CA LYS A 298 -7.31 11.39 -6.19
C LYS A 298 -7.01 12.78 -6.73
N LEU A 299 -5.91 13.35 -6.29
CA LEU A 299 -5.24 14.50 -6.90
C LEU A 299 -3.96 14.02 -7.57
N ILE A 300 -3.70 14.51 -8.78
CA ILE A 300 -2.38 14.42 -9.42
C ILE A 300 -1.99 15.78 -9.96
N GLY A 301 -0.69 16.00 -10.14
CA GLY A 301 -0.14 17.22 -10.72
C GLY A 301 1.37 17.20 -10.71
N ARG A 302 1.94 18.40 -10.75
CA ARG A 302 3.39 18.58 -10.72
C ARG A 302 3.79 19.71 -9.79
N THR A 303 5.02 19.65 -9.33
CA THR A 303 5.70 20.83 -8.76
C THR A 303 6.11 21.78 -9.88
N LYS A 304 6.49 23.01 -9.53
CA LYS A 304 7.08 23.99 -10.47
C LYS A 304 8.40 23.50 -11.08
N GLN A 305 9.07 22.54 -10.44
CA GLN A 305 10.27 21.87 -10.93
C GLN A 305 9.94 20.69 -11.87
N GLY A 306 8.65 20.38 -12.05
CA GLY A 306 8.18 19.32 -12.95
C GLY A 306 8.07 17.93 -12.30
N GLU A 307 8.35 17.81 -11.00
CA GLU A 307 8.19 16.56 -10.27
C GLU A 307 6.72 16.21 -10.11
N MET A 308 6.39 14.92 -10.24
CA MET A 308 5.02 14.45 -10.06
C MET A 308 4.61 14.54 -8.59
N VAL A 309 3.41 15.03 -8.34
CA VAL A 309 2.73 14.97 -7.04
C VAL A 309 1.41 14.22 -7.16
N PHE A 310 1.02 13.55 -6.09
CA PHE A 310 -0.26 12.89 -5.99
C PHE A 310 -0.77 12.86 -4.54
N GLY A 311 -2.02 12.53 -4.36
CA GLY A 311 -2.58 12.25 -3.03
C GLY A 311 -4.02 11.79 -3.13
N TYR A 312 -4.50 11.20 -2.06
CA TYR A 312 -5.90 10.82 -1.89
C TYR A 312 -6.54 11.71 -0.83
N ALA A 313 -7.71 12.23 -1.12
CA ALA A 313 -8.38 13.16 -0.23
C ALA A 313 -9.39 12.44 0.67
N SER A 314 -9.43 12.83 1.96
CA SER A 314 -10.54 12.47 2.81
C SER A 314 -11.81 13.20 2.38
N LEU A 315 -12.94 12.49 2.50
CA LEU A 315 -14.29 13.02 2.27
C LEU A 315 -14.98 13.14 3.64
N PRO A 316 -15.52 14.30 4.01
CA PRO A 316 -16.06 14.53 5.36
C PRO A 316 -17.29 13.67 5.70
N TYR A 317 -17.98 13.17 4.69
CA TYR A 317 -19.14 12.30 4.82
C TYR A 317 -18.82 10.79 4.76
N VAL A 318 -17.54 10.40 4.66
CA VAL A 318 -17.12 9.00 4.63
C VAL A 318 -16.60 8.60 6.01
N ASP A 319 -17.11 7.50 6.53
CA ASP A 319 -16.55 6.88 7.73
C ASP A 319 -15.36 6.00 7.37
N TYR A 320 -14.16 6.43 7.77
CA TYR A 320 -12.90 5.70 7.58
C TYR A 320 -12.58 4.72 8.70
N ARG A 321 -13.41 4.70 9.75
CA ARG A 321 -13.29 3.66 10.76
C ARG A 321 -13.75 2.34 10.13
N PRO A 322 -12.97 1.26 10.24
CA PRO A 322 -13.46 -0.04 9.82
C PRO A 322 -14.71 -0.32 10.64
N ALA A 323 -15.72 -0.90 10.01
CA ALA A 323 -16.82 -1.47 10.74
C ALA A 323 -16.19 -2.40 11.78
N MET A 324 -16.26 -2.00 13.06
CA MET A 324 -15.79 -2.85 14.13
C MET A 324 -16.49 -4.17 13.93
N LEU A 325 -15.74 -5.26 13.79
CA LEU A 325 -16.26 -6.57 14.04
C LEU A 325 -16.77 -6.48 15.46
N SER A 326 -18.08 -6.19 15.62
CA SER A 326 -18.62 -5.84 16.92
C SER A 326 -18.30 -7.01 17.84
N ALA A 327 -17.51 -6.75 18.87
CA ALA A 327 -17.16 -7.72 19.89
C ALA A 327 -18.41 -8.29 20.65
N ARG A 328 -19.61 -7.91 20.20
CA ARG A 328 -20.90 -8.27 20.78
C ARG A 328 -21.69 -9.33 20.03
N ARG A 329 -21.25 -9.85 18.91
CA ARG A 329 -21.85 -11.09 18.43
C ARG A 329 -21.18 -12.23 19.16
N ARG A 330 -21.80 -12.66 20.27
CA ARG A 330 -21.52 -13.95 20.90
C ARG A 330 -21.64 -14.99 19.78
N TRP A 331 -20.53 -15.60 19.47
CA TRP A 331 -20.48 -16.72 18.57
C TRP A 331 -21.07 -17.92 19.32
N TYR A 332 -22.23 -18.37 18.89
CA TYR A 332 -22.77 -19.67 19.25
C TYR A 332 -22.24 -20.70 18.27
#